data_526b165621ab869e7dceb2881f24c598
#
_entry.id   526b165621ab869e7dceb2881f24c598
#
_cell.length_a   1.000
_cell.length_b   1.000
_cell.length_c   1.000
_cell.angle_alpha   90.00
_cell.angle_beta   90.00
_cell.angle_gamma   90.00
#
_symmetry.space_group_name_H-M   'P 1'
#
loop_
_entity.id
_entity.type
_entity.pdbx_description
1 polymer ?
#
loop_
_entity_poly.entity_id
_entity_poly.type
_entity_poly.pdbx_seq_one_letter_code
_entity_poly.pdbx_strand_id
1 'polypeptide(L)'
;MKKILFGKDARNRIKEGVDKCCDVVKVSLGGYGKNVLIYNGSSTEVINDGVSIAQAVNVKDEVEQAGIQLAKQCANQTNEDAGDGTTTTLVLLQAILNEIITDLQTENPREVRAELFREAEETFAKIPVKQIESKDDVYNLALTSSLDKDVAKLVSEVYEELGKDAQVSIEETSRDVLEKEIVKGMKFESKRAEEKLIKVEETRTYEDVDVMVVDKAESVEDIQALVNTAVSRGKKDAIVIANQFSRPVFLAIMQLKSFNIVPIEYKMLLTIEDAKDYVGVETVEKVIVEPTQTTLIGGKGDVKEKIAGLQDRLTKEESSFEKENLTSRISSLLGRVAVIRVGKNTDVERQEAVLKVEDALGAVKGAYELGYTNGGGKALLEASNGQSERFQRICASPFEQICKNAGKEVEIPDTCIDSFKTVKHSLLNAISTGTSILTAEAALIEERDED
;
A
#
# COMPACT_ATOMS: atom_id res chain seq x y z
N MET A 1 2.16 32.64 -12.59
CA MET A 1 1.85 33.63 -11.51
C MET A 1 1.26 32.85 -10.32
N LYS A 2 1.33 33.34 -9.07
CA LYS A 2 0.69 32.62 -7.94
C LYS A 2 -0.64 33.31 -7.62
N LYS A 3 -1.71 32.53 -7.62
CA LYS A 3 -3.02 32.94 -7.14
C LYS A 3 -3.09 32.75 -5.63
N ILE A 4 -3.61 33.73 -4.92
CA ILE A 4 -3.77 33.66 -3.45
C ILE A 4 -5.26 33.70 -3.15
N LEU A 5 -5.75 32.74 -2.42
CA LEU A 5 -7.11 32.67 -1.89
C LEU A 5 -7.08 32.70 -0.37
N PHE A 6 -8.09 33.25 0.28
CA PHE A 6 -8.15 33.40 1.72
C PHE A 6 -9.46 32.86 2.30
N GLY A 7 -9.40 32.43 3.55
CA GLY A 7 -10.53 32.12 4.37
C GLY A 7 -11.50 31.11 3.77
N LYS A 8 -12.77 31.43 3.81
CA LYS A 8 -13.86 30.55 3.35
C LYS A 8 -13.77 30.21 1.85
N ASP A 9 -13.35 31.15 1.02
CA ASP A 9 -13.25 30.93 -0.43
C ASP A 9 -12.19 29.86 -0.74
N ALA A 10 -11.02 29.94 -0.11
CA ALA A 10 -9.96 28.95 -0.25
C ALA A 10 -10.46 27.56 0.16
N ARG A 11 -11.06 27.44 1.36
CA ARG A 11 -11.54 26.16 1.89
C ARG A 11 -12.64 25.53 1.03
N ASN A 12 -13.62 26.34 0.60
CA ASN A 12 -14.72 25.84 -0.22
C ASN A 12 -14.24 25.30 -1.56
N ARG A 13 -13.34 26.01 -2.25
CA ARG A 13 -12.83 25.57 -3.55
C ARG A 13 -11.92 24.34 -3.45
N ILE A 14 -11.11 24.26 -2.40
CA ILE A 14 -10.33 23.05 -2.12
C ILE A 14 -11.29 21.88 -1.85
N LYS A 15 -12.35 22.09 -1.04
CA LYS A 15 -13.39 21.08 -0.79
C LYS A 15 -14.08 20.61 -2.07
N GLU A 16 -14.41 21.52 -2.99
CA GLU A 16 -14.99 21.15 -4.29
C GLU A 16 -14.10 20.17 -5.06
N GLY A 17 -12.78 20.35 -5.01
CA GLY A 17 -11.82 19.42 -5.56
C GLY A 17 -11.86 18.06 -4.85
N VAL A 18 -11.85 18.05 -3.50
CA VAL A 18 -11.98 16.81 -2.71
C VAL A 18 -13.28 16.10 -3.04
N ASP A 19 -14.42 16.82 -3.10
CA ASP A 19 -15.72 16.25 -3.42
C ASP A 19 -15.73 15.59 -4.80
N LYS A 20 -15.13 16.21 -5.82
CA LYS A 20 -15.02 15.63 -7.16
C LYS A 20 -14.25 14.31 -7.15
N CYS A 21 -13.17 14.22 -6.39
CA CYS A 21 -12.43 12.97 -6.23
C CYS A 21 -13.25 11.91 -5.50
N CYS A 22 -13.80 12.28 -4.33
CA CYS A 22 -14.54 11.35 -3.48
C CYS A 22 -15.84 10.86 -4.15
N ASP A 23 -16.54 11.73 -4.90
CA ASP A 23 -17.79 11.37 -5.59
C ASP A 23 -17.58 10.30 -6.66
N VAL A 24 -16.43 10.32 -7.34
CA VAL A 24 -16.09 9.29 -8.33
C VAL A 24 -15.65 7.99 -7.63
N VAL A 25 -14.84 8.08 -6.57
CA VAL A 25 -14.29 6.90 -5.89
C VAL A 25 -15.36 6.15 -5.08
N LYS A 26 -16.22 6.85 -4.33
CA LYS A 26 -17.19 6.21 -3.41
C LYS A 26 -18.21 5.30 -4.07
N VAL A 27 -18.39 5.39 -5.40
CA VAL A 27 -19.31 4.50 -6.13
C VAL A 27 -18.80 3.06 -6.18
N SER A 28 -17.48 2.84 -5.96
CA SER A 28 -16.86 1.52 -5.92
C SER A 28 -16.95 0.82 -4.55
N LEU A 29 -17.39 1.53 -3.49
CA LEU A 29 -17.36 0.99 -2.13
C LEU A 29 -18.31 -0.19 -1.91
N GLY A 30 -17.75 -1.28 -1.37
CA GLY A 30 -18.47 -2.45 -0.87
C GLY A 30 -18.97 -3.41 -1.97
N GLY A 31 -19.62 -4.48 -1.56
CA GLY A 31 -20.04 -5.57 -2.46
C GLY A 31 -21.09 -5.19 -3.54
N TYR A 32 -21.65 -3.99 -3.47
CA TYR A 32 -22.50 -3.38 -4.50
C TYR A 32 -21.79 -2.24 -5.24
N GLY A 33 -20.47 -2.12 -5.03
CA GLY A 33 -19.63 -1.15 -5.72
C GLY A 33 -19.72 -1.31 -7.25
N LYS A 34 -19.56 -0.19 -7.94
CA LYS A 34 -19.66 -0.11 -9.40
C LYS A 34 -18.33 0.28 -9.97
N ASN A 35 -18.04 -0.22 -11.16
CA ASN A 35 -16.85 0.16 -11.89
C ASN A 35 -16.92 1.61 -12.37
N VAL A 36 -15.78 2.25 -12.46
CA VAL A 36 -15.58 3.57 -13.04
C VAL A 36 -14.88 3.42 -14.38
N LEU A 37 -15.41 4.08 -15.41
CA LEU A 37 -14.82 4.12 -16.73
C LEU A 37 -13.88 5.35 -16.80
N ILE A 38 -12.61 5.10 -17.10
CA ILE A 38 -11.57 6.12 -17.25
C ILE A 38 -11.17 6.19 -18.72
N TYR A 39 -11.29 7.37 -19.32
CA TYR A 39 -10.84 7.64 -20.68
C TYR A 39 -9.73 8.69 -20.67
N ASN A 40 -8.53 8.30 -21.14
CA ASN A 40 -7.34 9.16 -21.14
C ASN A 40 -6.98 9.73 -22.52
N GLY A 41 -7.92 9.70 -23.47
CA GLY A 41 -7.74 10.21 -24.85
C GLY A 41 -7.24 9.17 -25.84
N SER A 42 -6.59 8.10 -25.39
CA SER A 42 -6.08 7.01 -26.23
C SER A 42 -6.62 5.63 -25.86
N SER A 43 -6.87 5.40 -24.59
CA SER A 43 -7.42 4.13 -24.06
C SER A 43 -8.63 4.38 -23.17
N THR A 44 -9.42 3.33 -22.97
CA THR A 44 -10.53 3.29 -22.03
C THR A 44 -10.29 2.15 -21.05
N GLU A 45 -10.31 2.46 -19.78
CA GLU A 45 -10.13 1.52 -18.68
C GLU A 45 -11.40 1.45 -17.84
N VAL A 46 -11.69 0.28 -17.29
CA VAL A 46 -12.83 0.05 -16.39
C VAL A 46 -12.26 -0.47 -15.07
N ILE A 47 -12.30 0.35 -14.03
CA ILE A 47 -11.58 0.12 -12.76
C ILE A 47 -12.57 0.18 -11.60
N ASN A 48 -12.33 -0.62 -10.57
CA ASN A 48 -13.07 -0.65 -9.32
C ASN A 48 -12.19 -0.32 -8.08
N ASP A 49 -10.88 -0.30 -8.24
CA ASP A 49 -9.97 0.06 -7.16
C ASP A 49 -9.99 1.56 -6.85
N GLY A 50 -10.11 1.89 -5.54
CA GLY A 50 -10.23 3.26 -5.09
C GLY A 50 -8.98 4.12 -5.31
N VAL A 51 -7.77 3.55 -5.21
CA VAL A 51 -6.51 4.27 -5.44
C VAL A 51 -6.39 4.64 -6.90
N SER A 52 -6.56 3.66 -7.79
CA SER A 52 -6.45 3.85 -9.24
C SER A 52 -7.49 4.84 -9.77
N ILE A 53 -8.73 4.75 -9.27
CA ILE A 53 -9.79 5.71 -9.61
C ILE A 53 -9.38 7.12 -9.14
N ALA A 54 -8.93 7.27 -7.89
CA ALA A 54 -8.51 8.56 -7.36
C ALA A 54 -7.36 9.17 -8.18
N GLN A 55 -6.36 8.37 -8.55
CA GLN A 55 -5.20 8.81 -9.34
C GLN A 55 -5.61 9.34 -10.72
N ALA A 56 -6.65 8.79 -11.32
CA ALA A 56 -7.16 9.22 -12.62
C ALA A 56 -7.94 10.54 -12.59
N VAL A 57 -8.46 10.96 -11.43
CA VAL A 57 -9.23 12.21 -11.32
C VAL A 57 -8.31 13.41 -11.45
N ASN A 58 -8.55 14.23 -12.46
CA ASN A 58 -7.84 15.49 -12.70
C ASN A 58 -8.80 16.55 -13.27
N VAL A 59 -8.58 17.80 -12.91
CA VAL A 59 -9.37 18.94 -13.39
C VAL A 59 -8.47 20.09 -13.84
N LYS A 60 -9.01 21.01 -14.64
CA LYS A 60 -8.24 22.17 -15.12
C LYS A 60 -8.09 23.27 -14.08
N ASP A 61 -9.03 23.40 -13.17
CA ASP A 61 -8.93 24.42 -12.12
C ASP A 61 -7.89 24.01 -11.08
N GLU A 62 -6.83 24.78 -10.95
CA GLU A 62 -5.67 24.47 -10.10
C GLU A 62 -6.01 24.47 -8.60
N VAL A 63 -7.04 25.21 -8.18
CA VAL A 63 -7.46 25.23 -6.76
C VAL A 63 -8.21 23.93 -6.42
N GLU A 64 -9.13 23.52 -7.28
CA GLU A 64 -9.82 22.25 -7.16
C GLU A 64 -8.82 21.08 -7.31
N GLN A 65 -7.85 21.21 -8.23
CA GLN A 65 -6.78 20.22 -8.40
C GLN A 65 -5.95 20.05 -7.11
N ALA A 66 -5.69 21.14 -6.38
CA ALA A 66 -5.04 21.04 -5.07
C ALA A 66 -5.88 20.23 -4.07
N GLY A 67 -7.20 20.38 -4.08
CA GLY A 67 -8.13 19.56 -3.28
C GLY A 67 -8.09 18.07 -3.68
N ILE A 68 -8.09 17.79 -4.98
CA ILE A 68 -7.93 16.42 -5.50
C ILE A 68 -6.60 15.82 -5.04
N GLN A 69 -5.50 16.56 -5.09
CA GLN A 69 -4.19 16.06 -4.62
C GLN A 69 -4.18 15.72 -3.14
N LEU A 70 -4.86 16.51 -2.29
CA LEU A 70 -5.01 16.21 -0.87
C LEU A 70 -5.81 14.91 -0.65
N ALA A 71 -6.88 14.70 -1.41
CA ALA A 71 -7.64 13.45 -1.37
C ALA A 71 -6.79 12.24 -1.79
N LYS A 72 -6.02 12.36 -2.88
CA LYS A 72 -5.07 11.32 -3.34
C LYS A 72 -4.03 11.01 -2.27
N GLN A 73 -3.41 12.02 -1.65
CA GLN A 73 -2.44 11.84 -0.58
C GLN A 73 -3.05 11.13 0.62
N CYS A 74 -4.30 11.47 0.99
CA CYS A 74 -5.02 10.80 2.07
C CYS A 74 -5.25 9.31 1.79
N ALA A 75 -5.68 8.97 0.57
CA ALA A 75 -5.86 7.58 0.14
C ALA A 75 -4.55 6.80 0.14
N ASN A 76 -3.49 7.39 -0.45
CA ASN A 76 -2.16 6.77 -0.49
C ASN A 76 -1.59 6.54 0.91
N GLN A 77 -1.75 7.49 1.83
CA GLN A 77 -1.30 7.33 3.21
C GLN A 77 -2.00 6.13 3.89
N THR A 78 -3.30 5.95 3.64
CA THR A 78 -4.03 4.81 4.19
C THR A 78 -3.55 3.49 3.58
N ASN A 79 -3.24 3.48 2.28
CA ASN A 79 -2.67 2.30 1.64
C ASN A 79 -1.29 1.95 2.21
N GLU A 80 -0.43 2.94 2.44
CA GLU A 80 0.88 2.74 3.07
C GLU A 80 0.77 2.23 4.52
N ASP A 81 -0.18 2.78 5.30
CA ASP A 81 -0.34 2.45 6.72
C ASP A 81 -1.02 1.09 6.94
N ALA A 82 -2.01 0.75 6.12
CA ALA A 82 -2.90 -0.39 6.35
C ALA A 82 -2.97 -1.41 5.20
N GLY A 83 -2.54 -1.03 3.99
CA GLY A 83 -2.58 -1.88 2.79
C GLY A 83 -3.98 -2.10 2.22
N ASP A 84 -5.00 -1.39 2.73
CA ASP A 84 -6.41 -1.47 2.31
C ASP A 84 -7.19 -0.28 2.91
N GLY A 85 -8.46 -0.07 2.49
CA GLY A 85 -9.37 0.92 3.07
C GLY A 85 -9.34 2.31 2.44
N THR A 86 -8.71 2.46 1.30
CA THR A 86 -8.55 3.73 0.57
C THR A 86 -9.87 4.39 0.22
N THR A 87 -10.84 3.62 -0.29
CA THR A 87 -12.19 4.10 -0.61
C THR A 87 -12.95 4.54 0.65
N THR A 88 -12.87 3.77 1.73
CA THR A 88 -13.47 4.10 3.03
C THR A 88 -12.90 5.41 3.57
N THR A 89 -11.59 5.62 3.45
CA THR A 89 -10.91 6.86 3.87
C THR A 89 -11.46 8.08 3.13
N LEU A 90 -11.66 7.99 1.82
CA LEU A 90 -12.20 9.09 1.04
C LEU A 90 -13.67 9.41 1.37
N VAL A 91 -14.47 8.38 1.67
CA VAL A 91 -15.85 8.57 2.15
C VAL A 91 -15.86 9.28 3.50
N LEU A 92 -15.01 8.87 4.44
CA LEU A 92 -14.85 9.52 5.74
C LEU A 92 -14.33 10.96 5.59
N LEU A 93 -13.34 11.20 4.73
CA LEU A 93 -12.81 12.54 4.45
C LEU A 93 -13.90 13.48 3.94
N GLN A 94 -14.72 13.04 2.99
CA GLN A 94 -15.84 13.81 2.48
C GLN A 94 -16.87 14.10 3.57
N ALA A 95 -17.21 13.11 4.40
CA ALA A 95 -18.14 13.28 5.51
C ALA A 95 -17.62 14.30 6.53
N ILE A 96 -16.35 14.24 6.91
CA ILE A 96 -15.71 15.20 7.81
C ILE A 96 -15.82 16.62 7.26
N LEU A 97 -15.48 16.83 5.99
CA LEU A 97 -15.57 18.15 5.37
C LEU A 97 -17.01 18.66 5.30
N ASN A 98 -17.98 17.78 5.02
CA ASN A 98 -19.39 18.15 4.98
C ASN A 98 -19.95 18.57 6.35
N GLU A 99 -19.59 17.84 7.40
CA GLU A 99 -20.08 18.10 8.75
C GLU A 99 -19.47 19.34 9.41
N ILE A 100 -18.24 19.70 9.03
CA ILE A 100 -17.50 20.72 9.78
C ILE A 100 -17.41 22.05 9.05
N ILE A 101 -17.43 22.07 7.70
CA ILE A 101 -17.16 23.30 6.95
C ILE A 101 -18.21 24.42 7.23
N THR A 102 -19.42 24.03 7.60
CA THR A 102 -20.50 24.94 7.98
C THR A 102 -20.30 25.53 9.37
N ASP A 103 -19.71 24.81 10.29
CA ASP A 103 -19.61 25.17 11.71
C ASP A 103 -18.38 26.05 12.02
N LEU A 104 -17.36 26.03 11.13
CA LEU A 104 -16.14 26.84 11.27
C LEU A 104 -16.38 28.36 11.28
N GLN A 105 -17.59 28.83 11.07
CA GLN A 105 -17.91 30.26 11.25
C GLN A 105 -17.94 30.69 12.72
N THR A 106 -18.11 29.72 13.63
CA THR A 106 -18.30 29.94 15.07
C THR A 106 -17.33 29.14 15.94
N GLU A 107 -16.72 28.08 15.44
CA GLU A 107 -15.84 27.19 16.19
C GLU A 107 -14.35 27.40 15.88
N ASN A 108 -13.49 27.15 16.87
CA ASN A 108 -12.05 27.17 16.69
C ASN A 108 -11.59 25.88 15.97
N PRO A 109 -10.99 25.97 14.77
CA PRO A 109 -10.60 24.79 14.00
C PRO A 109 -9.63 23.85 14.74
N ARG A 110 -8.80 24.37 15.65
CA ARG A 110 -7.86 23.57 16.44
C ARG A 110 -8.58 22.77 17.53
N GLU A 111 -9.64 23.34 18.12
CA GLU A 111 -10.46 22.65 19.12
C GLU A 111 -11.28 21.55 18.45
N VAL A 112 -11.87 21.82 17.28
CA VAL A 112 -12.57 20.81 16.46
C VAL A 112 -11.65 19.65 16.10
N ARG A 113 -10.41 19.93 15.68
CA ARG A 113 -9.41 18.90 15.41
C ARG A 113 -9.15 18.04 16.65
N ALA A 114 -8.88 18.66 17.80
CA ALA A 114 -8.58 17.95 19.03
C ALA A 114 -9.78 17.09 19.50
N GLU A 115 -11.00 17.61 19.32
CA GLU A 115 -12.23 16.88 19.65
C GLU A 115 -12.41 15.64 18.78
N LEU A 116 -12.25 15.75 17.46
CA LEU A 116 -12.38 14.60 16.56
C LEU A 116 -11.37 13.50 16.87
N PHE A 117 -10.11 13.85 17.15
CA PHE A 117 -9.12 12.84 17.54
C PHE A 117 -9.45 12.18 18.87
N ARG A 118 -9.94 12.94 19.85
CA ARG A 118 -10.39 12.39 21.14
C ARG A 118 -11.57 11.43 20.96
N GLU A 119 -12.60 11.84 20.19
CA GLU A 119 -13.76 11.00 19.89
C GLU A 119 -13.38 9.73 19.12
N ALA A 120 -12.41 9.82 18.20
CA ALA A 120 -11.87 8.67 17.49
C ALA A 120 -11.19 7.66 18.44
N GLU A 121 -10.32 8.13 19.35
CA GLU A 121 -9.67 7.26 20.33
C GLU A 121 -10.69 6.61 21.29
N GLU A 122 -11.69 7.36 21.76
CA GLU A 122 -12.77 6.84 22.60
C GLU A 122 -13.62 5.80 21.83
N THR A 123 -13.81 5.99 20.53
CA THR A 123 -14.53 5.07 19.65
C THR A 123 -13.73 3.79 19.43
N PHE A 124 -12.44 3.90 19.15
CA PHE A 124 -11.57 2.72 18.99
C PHE A 124 -11.53 1.85 20.24
N ALA A 125 -11.54 2.46 21.41
CA ALA A 125 -11.58 1.73 22.68
C ALA A 125 -12.87 0.91 22.88
N LYS A 126 -13.96 1.24 22.17
CA LYS A 126 -15.26 0.53 22.23
C LYS A 126 -15.40 -0.55 21.16
N ILE A 127 -14.56 -0.53 20.10
CA ILE A 127 -14.65 -1.51 19.02
C ILE A 127 -14.20 -2.90 19.54
N PRO A 128 -15.05 -3.92 19.42
CA PRO A 128 -14.65 -5.29 19.77
C PRO A 128 -13.65 -5.81 18.73
N VAL A 129 -12.43 -6.06 19.18
CA VAL A 129 -11.34 -6.60 18.33
C VAL A 129 -11.11 -8.06 18.67
N LYS A 130 -11.06 -8.92 17.65
CA LYS A 130 -10.74 -10.35 17.74
C LYS A 130 -9.41 -10.62 17.07
N GLN A 131 -8.71 -11.68 17.51
CA GLN A 131 -7.51 -12.15 16.84
C GLN A 131 -7.86 -13.23 15.82
N ILE A 132 -7.01 -13.42 14.80
CA ILE A 132 -7.16 -14.50 13.82
C ILE A 132 -6.87 -15.82 14.52
N GLU A 133 -7.83 -16.73 14.54
CA GLU A 133 -7.72 -18.06 15.16
C GLU A 133 -7.89 -19.19 14.15
N SER A 134 -8.50 -18.91 13.00
CA SER A 134 -8.83 -19.91 12.00
C SER A 134 -8.49 -19.48 10.57
N LYS A 135 -8.41 -20.47 9.67
CA LYS A 135 -8.32 -20.23 8.22
C LYS A 135 -9.55 -19.47 7.68
N ASP A 136 -10.72 -19.70 8.28
CA ASP A 136 -11.95 -19.05 7.87
C ASP A 136 -11.91 -17.55 8.19
N ASP A 137 -11.24 -17.11 9.26
CA ASP A 137 -11.03 -15.71 9.55
C ASP A 137 -10.18 -15.05 8.46
N VAL A 138 -9.09 -15.70 8.06
CA VAL A 138 -8.22 -15.23 6.97
C VAL A 138 -9.00 -15.17 5.65
N TYR A 139 -9.78 -16.21 5.36
CA TYR A 139 -10.62 -16.24 4.15
C TYR A 139 -11.65 -15.10 4.14
N ASN A 140 -12.34 -14.86 5.25
CA ASN A 140 -13.36 -13.83 5.36
C ASN A 140 -12.76 -12.41 5.27
N LEU A 141 -11.58 -12.17 5.87
CA LEU A 141 -10.83 -10.91 5.72
C LEU A 141 -10.46 -10.67 4.25
N ALA A 142 -9.85 -11.65 3.62
CA ALA A 142 -9.44 -11.56 2.23
C ALA A 142 -10.65 -11.40 1.29
N LEU A 143 -11.77 -12.07 1.60
CA LEU A 143 -13.01 -11.95 0.81
C LEU A 143 -13.65 -10.57 0.96
N THR A 144 -13.66 -10.01 2.17
CA THR A 144 -14.25 -8.69 2.41
C THR A 144 -13.47 -7.60 1.67
N SER A 145 -12.14 -7.71 1.65
CA SER A 145 -11.25 -6.74 1.00
C SER A 145 -11.28 -6.90 -0.53
N SER A 146 -11.04 -8.11 -1.06
CA SER A 146 -10.93 -8.32 -2.51
C SER A 146 -12.26 -8.46 -3.24
N LEU A 147 -13.35 -8.81 -2.52
CA LEU A 147 -14.64 -9.21 -3.09
C LEU A 147 -14.53 -10.37 -4.11
N ASP A 148 -13.45 -11.15 -4.05
CA ASP A 148 -13.13 -12.24 -4.95
C ASP A 148 -12.86 -13.54 -4.18
N LYS A 149 -13.67 -14.57 -4.45
CA LYS A 149 -13.58 -15.86 -3.75
C LYS A 149 -12.32 -16.63 -4.08
N ASP A 150 -11.81 -16.52 -5.29
CA ASP A 150 -10.61 -17.24 -5.71
C ASP A 150 -9.38 -16.59 -5.09
N VAL A 151 -9.31 -15.26 -5.02
CA VAL A 151 -8.30 -14.51 -4.30
C VAL A 151 -8.35 -14.85 -2.81
N ALA A 152 -9.53 -14.80 -2.19
CA ALA A 152 -9.69 -15.10 -0.76
C ALA A 152 -9.23 -16.52 -0.41
N LYS A 153 -9.59 -17.50 -1.23
CA LYS A 153 -9.17 -18.88 -1.08
C LYS A 153 -7.66 -19.01 -1.18
N LEU A 154 -7.06 -18.42 -2.20
CA LEU A 154 -5.62 -18.50 -2.44
C LEU A 154 -4.82 -17.85 -1.32
N VAL A 155 -5.22 -16.65 -0.87
CA VAL A 155 -4.59 -15.96 0.26
C VAL A 155 -4.72 -16.78 1.56
N SER A 156 -5.91 -17.33 1.84
CA SER A 156 -6.11 -18.17 3.04
C SER A 156 -5.23 -19.41 3.04
N GLU A 157 -5.02 -20.05 1.88
CA GLU A 157 -4.13 -21.19 1.73
C GLU A 157 -2.65 -20.81 1.90
N VAL A 158 -2.24 -19.61 1.47
CA VAL A 158 -0.87 -19.11 1.68
C VAL A 158 -0.59 -18.96 3.17
N TYR A 159 -1.48 -18.30 3.90
CA TYR A 159 -1.30 -18.11 5.35
C TYR A 159 -1.46 -19.38 6.17
N GLU A 160 -2.25 -20.37 5.70
CA GLU A 160 -2.31 -21.71 6.31
C GLU A 160 -0.96 -22.44 6.22
N GLU A 161 -0.23 -22.30 5.09
CA GLU A 161 1.05 -22.98 4.87
C GLU A 161 2.25 -22.25 5.49
N LEU A 162 2.27 -20.92 5.48
CA LEU A 162 3.41 -20.10 5.88
C LEU A 162 3.25 -19.45 7.26
N GLY A 163 2.00 -19.41 7.79
CA GLY A 163 1.70 -18.77 9.07
C GLY A 163 1.59 -17.24 8.96
N LYS A 164 1.50 -16.58 10.11
CA LYS A 164 1.27 -15.13 10.22
C LYS A 164 2.38 -14.27 9.61
N ASP A 165 3.61 -14.75 9.60
CA ASP A 165 4.79 -14.04 9.07
C ASP A 165 5.05 -14.37 7.60
N ALA A 166 4.01 -14.82 6.86
CA ALA A 166 4.10 -15.19 5.46
C ALA A 166 4.68 -14.06 4.62
N GLN A 167 5.76 -14.36 3.91
CA GLN A 167 6.31 -13.47 2.89
C GLN A 167 5.64 -13.79 1.57
N VAL A 168 4.96 -12.81 0.98
CA VAL A 168 4.20 -13.00 -0.26
C VAL A 168 4.67 -12.01 -1.30
N SER A 169 4.94 -12.47 -2.52
CA SER A 169 5.24 -11.63 -3.69
C SER A 169 4.24 -11.91 -4.79
N ILE A 170 3.91 -10.88 -5.54
CA ILE A 170 3.01 -10.98 -6.68
C ILE A 170 3.84 -10.94 -7.95
N GLU A 171 3.60 -11.90 -8.85
CA GLU A 171 4.22 -12.00 -10.16
C GLU A 171 3.15 -11.89 -11.23
N GLU A 172 3.23 -10.88 -12.08
CA GLU A 172 2.31 -10.74 -13.21
C GLU A 172 2.68 -11.68 -14.34
N THR A 173 1.68 -12.25 -14.99
CA THR A 173 1.86 -13.13 -16.15
C THR A 173 0.81 -12.84 -17.22
N SER A 174 1.16 -13.12 -18.47
CA SER A 174 0.23 -13.02 -19.61
C SER A 174 -0.72 -14.22 -19.76
N ARG A 175 -0.56 -15.26 -18.91
CA ARG A 175 -1.47 -16.42 -18.90
C ARG A 175 -2.65 -16.11 -18.00
N ASP A 176 -3.86 -16.55 -18.36
CA ASP A 176 -5.03 -16.42 -17.48
C ASP A 176 -4.96 -17.46 -16.36
N VAL A 177 -4.27 -17.09 -15.28
CA VAL A 177 -4.05 -17.93 -14.10
C VAL A 177 -4.09 -17.11 -12.82
N LEU A 178 -4.53 -17.73 -11.74
CA LEU A 178 -4.36 -17.26 -10.37
C LEU A 178 -3.86 -18.44 -9.54
N GLU A 179 -2.56 -18.51 -9.30
CA GLU A 179 -1.93 -19.64 -8.65
C GLU A 179 -0.86 -19.21 -7.67
N LYS A 180 -0.57 -20.04 -6.68
CA LYS A 180 0.55 -19.83 -5.73
C LYS A 180 1.63 -20.87 -5.94
N GLU A 181 2.86 -20.45 -5.73
CA GLU A 181 4.02 -21.32 -5.63
C GLU A 181 4.80 -20.95 -4.38
N ILE A 182 5.16 -21.93 -3.55
CA ILE A 182 6.02 -21.69 -2.38
C ILE A 182 7.43 -22.06 -2.75
N VAL A 183 8.30 -21.06 -2.74
CA VAL A 183 9.69 -21.18 -3.14
C VAL A 183 10.62 -20.83 -1.99
N LYS A 184 11.89 -21.27 -2.10
CA LYS A 184 12.95 -20.73 -1.24
C LYS A 184 13.32 -19.35 -1.77
N GLY A 185 13.07 -18.32 -0.96
CA GLY A 185 13.30 -16.95 -1.35
C GLY A 185 13.56 -16.06 -0.13
N MET A 186 14.08 -14.87 -0.36
CA MET A 186 14.28 -13.83 0.62
C MET A 186 13.58 -12.57 0.13
N LYS A 187 12.67 -12.03 0.93
CA LYS A 187 11.96 -10.78 0.63
C LYS A 187 12.38 -9.69 1.60
N PHE A 188 12.59 -8.48 1.10
CA PHE A 188 12.97 -7.31 1.90
C PHE A 188 12.40 -6.02 1.33
N GLU A 189 12.25 -5.02 2.20
CA GLU A 189 11.86 -3.67 1.78
C GLU A 189 12.97 -3.00 0.98
N SER A 190 12.59 -2.39 -0.11
CA SER A 190 13.52 -1.75 -1.04
C SER A 190 12.86 -0.62 -1.82
N LYS A 191 13.68 0.21 -2.46
CA LYS A 191 13.26 1.16 -3.48
C LYS A 191 14.10 0.96 -4.72
N ARG A 192 13.54 1.24 -5.89
CA ARG A 192 14.38 1.49 -7.05
C ARG A 192 15.07 2.84 -6.87
N ALA A 193 16.38 2.88 -7.03
CA ALA A 193 17.13 4.14 -6.96
C ALA A 193 16.72 5.14 -8.06
N GLU A 194 16.08 4.65 -9.13
CA GLU A 194 15.55 5.42 -10.26
C GLU A 194 14.29 6.23 -9.94
N GLU A 195 13.57 5.93 -8.86
CA GLU A 195 12.30 6.61 -8.50
C GLU A 195 12.44 8.13 -8.31
N LYS A 196 13.65 8.62 -8.07
CA LYS A 196 13.93 10.06 -8.03
C LYS A 196 13.78 10.76 -9.39
N LEU A 197 13.72 9.98 -10.48
CA LEU A 197 13.66 10.47 -11.86
C LEU A 197 12.50 9.90 -12.67
N ILE A 198 12.01 8.71 -12.36
CA ILE A 198 10.94 8.04 -13.10
C ILE A 198 10.06 7.31 -12.07
N LYS A 199 8.76 7.62 -12.00
CA LYS A 199 7.80 6.81 -11.24
C LYS A 199 7.73 5.43 -11.85
N VAL A 200 8.16 4.41 -11.12
CA VAL A 200 8.07 3.01 -11.53
C VAL A 200 6.99 2.36 -10.66
N GLU A 201 5.81 2.23 -11.20
CA GLU A 201 4.63 1.67 -10.53
C GLU A 201 4.45 0.17 -10.83
N GLU A 202 5.28 -0.41 -11.72
CA GLU A 202 5.12 -1.78 -12.20
C GLU A 202 6.08 -2.76 -11.50
N THR A 203 5.55 -3.93 -11.13
CA THR A 203 6.35 -5.08 -10.73
C THR A 203 7.12 -5.63 -11.93
N ARG A 204 8.40 -5.96 -11.74
CA ARG A 204 9.25 -6.56 -12.78
C ARG A 204 9.95 -7.80 -12.26
N THR A 205 9.95 -8.83 -13.10
CA THR A 205 10.63 -10.11 -12.84
C THR A 205 11.84 -10.25 -13.71
N TYR A 206 12.95 -10.67 -13.11
CA TYR A 206 14.22 -10.97 -13.78
C TYR A 206 14.60 -12.41 -13.48
N GLU A 207 14.84 -13.20 -14.52
CA GLU A 207 15.22 -14.61 -14.40
C GLU A 207 16.70 -14.82 -14.70
N ASP A 208 17.33 -15.75 -13.99
CA ASP A 208 18.74 -16.13 -14.17
C ASP A 208 19.66 -14.90 -14.24
N VAL A 209 19.61 -14.05 -13.21
CA VAL A 209 20.23 -12.72 -13.19
C VAL A 209 21.41 -12.66 -12.22
N ASP A 210 22.47 -11.93 -12.61
CA ASP A 210 23.59 -11.66 -11.73
C ASP A 210 23.23 -10.52 -10.76
N VAL A 211 23.53 -10.73 -9.46
CA VAL A 211 23.20 -9.80 -8.38
C VAL A 211 24.46 -9.42 -7.63
N MET A 212 24.72 -8.13 -7.52
CA MET A 212 25.75 -7.57 -6.67
C MET A 212 25.12 -6.95 -5.42
N VAL A 213 25.57 -7.36 -4.23
CA VAL A 213 25.12 -6.81 -2.96
C VAL A 213 26.28 -6.13 -2.27
N VAL A 214 26.17 -4.82 -2.07
CA VAL A 214 27.21 -3.98 -1.44
C VAL A 214 26.58 -2.99 -0.47
N ASP A 215 27.33 -2.57 0.56
CA ASP A 215 26.83 -1.56 1.48
C ASP A 215 26.65 -0.21 0.77
N LYS A 216 27.67 0.20 0.04
CA LYS A 216 27.63 1.42 -0.77
C LYS A 216 28.16 1.16 -2.17
N ALA A 217 27.37 1.55 -3.18
CA ALA A 217 27.77 1.49 -4.56
C ALA A 217 28.51 2.79 -4.93
N GLU A 218 29.84 2.82 -4.73
CA GLU A 218 30.70 4.01 -4.94
C GLU A 218 31.67 3.86 -6.12
N SER A 219 31.99 2.63 -6.50
CA SER A 219 32.97 2.32 -7.56
C SER A 219 32.26 2.05 -8.89
N VAL A 220 32.59 2.85 -9.90
CA VAL A 220 32.13 2.63 -11.28
C VAL A 220 32.82 1.38 -11.87
N GLU A 221 34.04 1.09 -11.44
CA GLU A 221 34.82 -0.08 -11.83
C GLU A 221 34.13 -1.38 -11.40
N ASP A 222 33.52 -1.42 -10.20
CA ASP A 222 32.77 -2.59 -9.73
C ASP A 222 31.52 -2.82 -10.57
N ILE A 223 30.82 -1.77 -10.95
CA ILE A 223 29.68 -1.84 -11.87
C ILE A 223 30.14 -2.37 -13.24
N GLN A 224 31.24 -1.87 -13.75
CA GLN A 224 31.80 -2.35 -15.02
C GLN A 224 32.23 -3.83 -14.95
N ALA A 225 32.78 -4.24 -13.81
CA ALA A 225 33.15 -5.65 -13.57
C ALA A 225 31.91 -6.56 -13.56
N LEU A 226 30.83 -6.13 -12.90
CA LEU A 226 29.54 -6.84 -12.90
C LEU A 226 29.00 -6.98 -14.32
N VAL A 227 28.96 -5.89 -15.10
CA VAL A 227 28.50 -5.91 -16.50
C VAL A 227 29.33 -6.87 -17.35
N ASN A 228 30.66 -6.79 -17.25
CA ASN A 228 31.55 -7.67 -18.02
C ASN A 228 31.33 -9.15 -17.67
N THR A 229 31.13 -9.45 -16.39
CA THR A 229 30.85 -10.79 -15.91
C THR A 229 29.49 -11.28 -16.42
N ALA A 230 28.44 -10.50 -16.29
CA ALA A 230 27.11 -10.84 -16.76
C ALA A 230 27.05 -11.03 -18.27
N VAL A 231 27.69 -10.13 -19.04
CA VAL A 231 27.80 -10.26 -20.51
C VAL A 231 28.57 -11.52 -20.90
N SER A 232 29.67 -11.86 -20.23
CA SER A 232 30.44 -13.09 -20.49
C SER A 232 29.61 -14.35 -20.26
N ARG A 233 28.62 -14.29 -19.41
CA ARG A 233 27.64 -15.36 -19.12
C ARG A 233 26.41 -15.31 -20.04
N GLY A 234 26.37 -14.38 -21.00
CA GLY A 234 25.24 -14.22 -21.92
C GLY A 234 23.98 -13.57 -21.31
N LYS A 235 24.14 -12.92 -20.17
CA LYS A 235 23.02 -12.20 -19.52
C LYS A 235 22.75 -10.86 -20.20
N LYS A 236 21.53 -10.35 -20.03
CA LYS A 236 21.09 -9.05 -20.55
C LYS A 236 20.86 -8.04 -19.44
N ASP A 237 20.66 -8.52 -18.22
CA ASP A 237 20.32 -7.75 -17.05
C ASP A 237 21.25 -8.12 -15.89
N ALA A 238 21.49 -7.16 -15.00
CA ALA A 238 22.09 -7.37 -13.69
C ALA A 238 21.42 -6.47 -12.65
N ILE A 239 21.51 -6.88 -11.39
CA ILE A 239 20.89 -6.15 -10.27
C ILE A 239 21.98 -5.73 -9.30
N VAL A 240 21.91 -4.48 -8.86
CA VAL A 240 22.78 -3.94 -7.82
C VAL A 240 21.93 -3.56 -6.63
N ILE A 241 22.16 -4.21 -5.49
CA ILE A 241 21.48 -3.94 -4.22
C ILE A 241 22.46 -3.22 -3.30
N ALA A 242 22.11 -2.01 -2.87
CA ALA A 242 22.96 -1.21 -1.99
C ALA A 242 22.12 -0.35 -1.03
N ASN A 243 22.67 -0.01 0.14
CA ASN A 243 22.06 0.98 1.03
C ASN A 243 22.11 2.40 0.44
N GLN A 244 23.12 2.65 -0.40
CA GLN A 244 23.33 3.96 -1.01
C GLN A 244 24.07 3.84 -2.35
N PHE A 245 23.65 4.66 -3.31
CA PHE A 245 24.33 4.83 -4.59
C PHE A 245 25.00 6.19 -4.65
N SER A 246 26.29 6.22 -5.02
CA SER A 246 26.98 7.47 -5.33
C SER A 246 26.48 8.05 -6.64
N ARG A 247 26.50 9.38 -6.76
CA ARG A 247 26.07 10.06 -7.99
C ARG A 247 26.85 9.62 -9.25
N PRO A 248 28.16 9.42 -9.21
CA PRO A 248 28.90 8.91 -10.37
C PRO A 248 28.43 7.53 -10.81
N VAL A 249 28.22 6.60 -9.86
CA VAL A 249 27.73 5.23 -10.16
C VAL A 249 26.33 5.29 -10.75
N PHE A 250 25.45 6.08 -10.15
CA PHE A 250 24.09 6.22 -10.65
C PHE A 250 24.07 6.75 -12.10
N LEU A 251 24.86 7.78 -12.39
CA LEU A 251 24.98 8.32 -13.75
C LEU A 251 25.59 7.30 -14.73
N ALA A 252 26.57 6.50 -14.29
CA ALA A 252 27.14 5.44 -15.11
C ALA A 252 26.10 4.38 -15.48
N ILE A 253 25.27 3.95 -14.50
CA ILE A 253 24.17 3.00 -14.75
C ILE A 253 23.17 3.58 -15.76
N MET A 254 22.75 4.83 -15.60
CA MET A 254 21.79 5.47 -16.50
C MET A 254 22.32 5.71 -17.92
N GLN A 255 23.63 5.74 -18.11
CA GLN A 255 24.27 5.90 -19.44
C GLN A 255 24.46 4.58 -20.19
N LEU A 256 24.26 3.42 -19.56
CA LEU A 256 24.36 2.13 -20.21
C LEU A 256 23.18 1.94 -21.17
N LYS A 257 23.47 1.87 -22.47
CA LYS A 257 22.46 1.69 -23.53
C LYS A 257 22.29 0.25 -23.99
N SER A 258 23.31 -0.58 -23.79
CA SER A 258 23.38 -1.95 -24.32
C SER A 258 23.20 -3.04 -23.26
N PHE A 259 23.13 -2.68 -22.00
CA PHE A 259 22.97 -3.59 -20.87
C PHE A 259 22.10 -2.93 -19.80
N ASN A 260 21.17 -3.69 -19.21
CA ASN A 260 20.25 -3.16 -18.20
C ASN A 260 20.78 -3.47 -16.80
N ILE A 261 20.99 -2.44 -15.99
CA ILE A 261 21.28 -2.58 -14.56
C ILE A 261 20.13 -2.00 -13.78
N VAL A 262 19.59 -2.79 -12.86
CA VAL A 262 18.53 -2.38 -11.96
C VAL A 262 19.13 -2.01 -10.60
N PRO A 263 19.23 -0.71 -10.28
CA PRO A 263 19.72 -0.26 -8.98
C PRO A 263 18.60 -0.32 -7.93
N ILE A 264 18.83 -1.07 -6.86
CA ILE A 264 17.88 -1.26 -5.76
C ILE A 264 18.47 -0.67 -4.48
N GLU A 265 17.85 0.38 -3.94
CA GLU A 265 18.16 0.90 -2.61
C GLU A 265 17.47 0.02 -1.57
N TYR A 266 18.28 -0.56 -0.70
CA TYR A 266 17.86 -1.37 0.42
C TYR A 266 17.33 -0.49 1.56
N LYS A 267 16.13 -0.77 2.08
CA LYS A 267 15.56 -0.10 3.24
C LYS A 267 15.60 -0.99 4.48
N MET A 268 15.84 -0.37 5.61
CA MET A 268 16.12 -0.99 6.90
C MET A 268 14.99 -1.89 7.44
N LEU A 269 15.27 -3.19 7.56
CA LEU A 269 14.82 -4.09 8.64
C LEU A 269 15.72 -5.32 8.69
N LEU A 270 16.33 -5.68 7.57
CA LEU A 270 17.40 -6.68 7.48
C LEU A 270 18.75 -5.95 7.35
N THR A 271 19.84 -6.59 7.68
CA THR A 271 21.14 -6.03 7.34
C THR A 271 21.48 -6.37 5.91
N ILE A 272 22.18 -5.48 5.20
CA ILE A 272 22.65 -5.75 3.84
C ILE A 272 23.47 -7.03 3.76
N GLU A 273 24.12 -7.41 4.87
CA GLU A 273 24.86 -8.66 5.03
C GLU A 273 23.95 -9.87 4.96
N ASP A 274 22.69 -9.78 5.42
CA ASP A 274 21.73 -10.89 5.30
C ASP A 274 21.43 -11.18 3.83
N ALA A 275 21.24 -10.14 3.01
CA ALA A 275 21.06 -10.27 1.56
C ALA A 275 22.32 -10.82 0.87
N LYS A 276 23.51 -10.35 1.27
CA LYS A 276 24.78 -10.83 0.76
C LYS A 276 25.01 -12.30 1.08
N ASP A 277 24.75 -12.70 2.32
CA ASP A 277 24.88 -14.09 2.76
C ASP A 277 23.87 -15.00 2.05
N TYR A 278 22.64 -14.51 1.77
CA TYR A 278 21.62 -15.26 1.03
C TYR A 278 21.99 -15.44 -0.46
N VAL A 279 22.45 -14.39 -1.13
CA VAL A 279 22.88 -14.45 -2.54
C VAL A 279 24.06 -15.40 -2.70
N GLY A 280 25.05 -15.30 -1.82
CA GLY A 280 26.26 -16.14 -1.79
C GLY A 280 27.13 -15.97 -3.03
N VAL A 281 26.82 -16.69 -4.09
CA VAL A 281 27.48 -16.58 -5.40
C VAL A 281 26.63 -15.67 -6.29
N GLU A 282 27.24 -14.82 -7.07
CA GLU A 282 26.71 -13.67 -7.83
C GLU A 282 25.41 -13.88 -8.65
N THR A 283 24.90 -15.11 -8.84
CA THR A 283 23.72 -15.42 -9.66
C THR A 283 22.59 -15.99 -8.84
N VAL A 284 21.37 -15.47 -9.01
CA VAL A 284 20.11 -16.00 -8.44
C VAL A 284 19.17 -16.46 -9.55
N GLU A 285 18.28 -17.40 -9.22
CA GLU A 285 17.36 -17.97 -10.22
C GLU A 285 16.32 -16.93 -10.68
N LYS A 286 15.80 -16.12 -9.77
CA LYS A 286 14.80 -15.11 -10.07
C LYS A 286 14.86 -13.95 -9.08
N VAL A 287 14.59 -12.74 -9.56
CA VAL A 287 14.37 -11.55 -8.75
C VAL A 287 13.06 -10.90 -9.15
N ILE A 288 12.17 -10.69 -8.18
CA ILE A 288 10.92 -9.96 -8.36
C ILE A 288 11.10 -8.60 -7.68
N VAL A 289 11.01 -7.53 -8.47
CA VAL A 289 11.16 -6.15 -8.00
C VAL A 289 9.80 -5.48 -8.03
N GLU A 290 9.21 -5.34 -6.85
CA GLU A 290 7.96 -4.63 -6.60
C GLU A 290 8.27 -3.14 -6.26
N PRO A 291 7.31 -2.22 -6.27
CA PRO A 291 7.57 -0.79 -5.99
C PRO A 291 8.26 -0.51 -4.64
N THR A 292 7.91 -1.26 -3.61
CA THR A 292 8.43 -1.05 -2.24
C THR A 292 9.22 -2.22 -1.67
N GLN A 293 9.31 -3.32 -2.41
CA GLN A 293 9.92 -4.57 -1.92
C GLN A 293 10.66 -5.28 -3.05
N THR A 294 11.61 -6.14 -2.68
CA THR A 294 12.31 -7.02 -3.62
C THR A 294 12.38 -8.43 -3.06
N THR A 295 12.10 -9.41 -3.90
CA THR A 295 12.22 -10.84 -3.57
C THR A 295 13.33 -11.48 -4.39
N LEU A 296 14.25 -12.13 -3.71
CA LEU A 296 15.32 -12.96 -4.29
C LEU A 296 14.91 -14.43 -4.17
N ILE A 297 14.99 -15.19 -5.25
CA ILE A 297 14.64 -16.62 -5.30
C ILE A 297 15.84 -17.40 -5.81
N GLY A 298 16.15 -18.52 -5.14
CA GLY A 298 17.23 -19.39 -5.54
C GLY A 298 18.62 -18.85 -5.25
N GLY A 299 18.78 -18.07 -4.17
CA GLY A 299 20.10 -17.70 -3.64
C GLY A 299 20.90 -18.96 -3.24
N LYS A 300 22.22 -18.92 -3.47
CA LYS A 300 23.14 -20.05 -3.27
C LYS A 300 23.97 -19.95 -1.99
N GLY A 301 23.73 -18.91 -1.19
CA GLY A 301 24.42 -18.71 0.09
C GLY A 301 24.00 -19.71 1.16
N ASP A 302 24.90 -20.02 2.09
CA ASP A 302 24.57 -20.82 3.27
C ASP A 302 24.26 -19.93 4.48
N VAL A 303 22.98 -19.76 4.77
CA VAL A 303 22.49 -18.90 5.86
C VAL A 303 22.24 -19.64 7.17
N LYS A 304 22.56 -20.97 7.25
CA LYS A 304 22.21 -21.79 8.41
C LYS A 304 22.88 -21.32 9.71
N GLU A 305 24.17 -21.06 9.66
CA GLU A 305 24.92 -20.57 10.83
C GLU A 305 24.40 -19.20 11.29
N LYS A 306 24.05 -18.32 10.33
CA LYS A 306 23.49 -17.02 10.63
C LYS A 306 22.12 -17.13 11.30
N ILE A 307 21.24 -17.97 10.78
CA ILE A 307 19.93 -18.25 11.39
C ILE A 307 20.10 -18.77 12.83
N ALA A 308 21.00 -19.74 13.05
CA ALA A 308 21.28 -20.27 14.39
C ALA A 308 21.76 -19.17 15.35
N GLY A 309 22.66 -18.30 14.89
CA GLY A 309 23.14 -17.17 15.69
C GLY A 309 22.04 -16.13 16.01
N LEU A 310 21.13 -15.86 15.07
CA LEU A 310 19.98 -14.98 15.31
C LEU A 310 18.96 -15.59 16.27
N GLN A 311 18.72 -16.90 16.19
CA GLN A 311 17.86 -17.62 17.12
C GLN A 311 18.40 -17.61 18.55
N ASP A 312 19.72 -17.80 18.74
CA ASP A 312 20.36 -17.68 20.05
C ASP A 312 20.22 -16.26 20.63
N ARG A 313 20.39 -15.24 19.80
CA ARG A 313 20.15 -13.84 20.22
C ARG A 313 18.69 -13.59 20.58
N LEU A 314 17.74 -14.09 19.81
CA LEU A 314 16.30 -13.97 20.08
C LEU A 314 15.91 -14.54 21.45
N THR A 315 16.52 -15.65 21.87
CA THR A 315 16.23 -16.25 23.18
C THR A 315 16.77 -15.42 24.36
N LYS A 316 17.78 -14.58 24.12
CA LYS A 316 18.44 -13.75 25.14
C LYS A 316 17.97 -12.30 25.15
N GLU A 317 17.26 -11.89 24.13
CA GLU A 317 16.77 -10.51 23.98
C GLU A 317 15.58 -10.26 24.92
N GLU A 318 15.53 -9.07 25.55
CA GLU A 318 14.44 -8.67 26.44
C GLU A 318 13.52 -7.62 25.78
N SER A 319 14.07 -6.80 24.88
CA SER A 319 13.31 -5.78 24.16
C SER A 319 12.31 -6.39 23.18
N SER A 320 11.04 -6.05 23.32
CA SER A 320 9.99 -6.50 22.40
C SER A 320 10.26 -6.07 20.95
N PHE A 321 10.75 -4.85 20.76
CA PHE A 321 11.11 -4.31 19.45
C PHE A 321 12.27 -5.09 18.79
N GLU A 322 13.34 -5.37 19.56
CA GLU A 322 14.46 -6.15 19.04
C GLU A 322 14.09 -7.62 18.80
N LYS A 323 13.20 -8.21 19.62
CA LYS A 323 12.65 -9.54 19.36
C LYS A 323 11.90 -9.60 18.05
N GLU A 324 11.08 -8.60 17.75
CA GLU A 324 10.32 -8.51 16.50
C GLU A 324 11.27 -8.38 15.29
N ASN A 325 12.29 -7.52 15.40
CA ASN A 325 13.32 -7.38 14.37
C ASN A 325 14.08 -8.70 14.12
N LEU A 326 14.51 -9.40 15.18
CA LEU A 326 15.20 -10.68 15.06
C LEU A 326 14.31 -11.74 14.44
N THR A 327 13.02 -11.79 14.83
CA THR A 327 12.03 -12.72 14.27
C THR A 327 11.81 -12.47 12.79
N SER A 328 11.66 -11.21 12.39
CA SER A 328 11.52 -10.81 10.99
C SER A 328 12.74 -11.21 10.15
N ARG A 329 13.96 -10.99 10.67
CA ARG A 329 15.21 -11.39 10.01
C ARG A 329 15.31 -12.91 9.83
N ILE A 330 14.99 -13.68 10.90
CA ILE A 330 14.99 -15.13 10.85
C ILE A 330 13.98 -15.63 9.82
N SER A 331 12.76 -15.10 9.82
CA SER A 331 11.71 -15.47 8.86
C SER A 331 12.15 -15.19 7.42
N SER A 332 12.77 -14.05 7.16
CA SER A 332 13.28 -13.71 5.83
C SER A 332 14.43 -14.62 5.37
N LEU A 333 15.31 -15.01 6.28
CA LEU A 333 16.44 -15.90 5.97
C LEU A 333 16.05 -17.38 5.91
N LEU A 334 15.03 -17.82 6.67
CA LEU A 334 14.43 -19.16 6.55
C LEU A 334 13.77 -19.38 5.18
N GLY A 335 13.44 -18.28 4.52
CA GLY A 335 13.31 -18.22 3.10
C GLY A 335 12.24 -19.10 2.47
N ARG A 336 11.01 -19.10 3.02
CA ARG A 336 9.83 -19.56 2.28
C ARG A 336 9.01 -18.34 1.89
N VAL A 337 8.95 -18.08 0.59
CA VAL A 337 8.15 -16.99 0.00
C VAL A 337 7.06 -17.63 -0.83
N ALA A 338 5.82 -17.18 -0.65
CA ALA A 338 4.76 -17.49 -1.58
C ALA A 338 4.84 -16.52 -2.77
N VAL A 339 4.97 -17.02 -3.96
CA VAL A 339 4.81 -16.26 -5.20
C VAL A 339 3.40 -16.49 -5.71
N ILE A 340 2.58 -15.45 -5.71
CA ILE A 340 1.24 -15.48 -6.30
C ILE A 340 1.37 -14.98 -7.73
N ARG A 341 1.11 -15.88 -8.70
CA ARG A 341 1.06 -15.51 -10.11
C ARG A 341 -0.34 -15.06 -10.47
N VAL A 342 -0.41 -13.82 -10.94
CA VAL A 342 -1.67 -13.18 -11.34
C VAL A 342 -1.62 -12.89 -12.83
N GLY A 343 -2.53 -13.47 -13.58
CA GLY A 343 -2.66 -13.22 -15.01
C GLY A 343 -4.11 -13.24 -15.46
N LYS A 344 -4.41 -12.41 -16.44
CA LYS A 344 -5.72 -12.29 -17.10
C LYS A 344 -5.52 -12.06 -18.59
N ASN A 345 -6.61 -12.23 -19.35
CA ASN A 345 -6.57 -12.11 -20.80
C ASN A 345 -6.32 -10.67 -21.30
N THR A 346 -6.65 -9.67 -20.49
CA THR A 346 -6.41 -8.26 -20.80
C THR A 346 -5.55 -7.62 -19.70
N ASP A 347 -4.78 -6.58 -20.05
CA ASP A 347 -3.95 -5.84 -19.12
C ASP A 347 -4.79 -5.18 -18.02
N VAL A 348 -5.97 -4.68 -18.36
CA VAL A 348 -6.91 -4.05 -17.41
C VAL A 348 -7.38 -5.04 -16.35
N GLU A 349 -7.88 -6.23 -16.79
CA GLU A 349 -8.32 -7.28 -15.87
C GLU A 349 -7.16 -7.80 -14.99
N ARG A 350 -5.94 -7.84 -15.54
CA ARG A 350 -4.76 -8.28 -14.80
C ARG A 350 -4.42 -7.28 -13.71
N GLN A 351 -4.38 -5.99 -14.01
CA GLN A 351 -4.14 -4.94 -13.02
C GLN A 351 -5.20 -4.95 -11.91
N GLU A 352 -6.48 -5.08 -12.25
CA GLU A 352 -7.56 -5.21 -11.26
C GLU A 352 -7.36 -6.45 -10.37
N ALA A 353 -6.96 -7.59 -10.95
CA ALA A 353 -6.72 -8.80 -10.18
C ALA A 353 -5.49 -8.67 -9.25
N VAL A 354 -4.44 -7.98 -9.68
CA VAL A 354 -3.25 -7.68 -8.85
C VAL A 354 -3.66 -6.83 -7.64
N LEU A 355 -4.37 -5.73 -7.86
CA LEU A 355 -4.84 -4.84 -6.79
C LEU A 355 -5.72 -5.58 -5.77
N LYS A 356 -6.63 -6.45 -6.23
CA LYS A 356 -7.44 -7.30 -5.33
C LYS A 356 -6.60 -8.23 -4.47
N VAL A 357 -5.52 -8.79 -5.02
CA VAL A 357 -4.59 -9.61 -4.25
C VAL A 357 -3.81 -8.77 -3.24
N GLU A 358 -3.35 -7.58 -3.63
CA GLU A 358 -2.64 -6.64 -2.74
C GLU A 358 -3.52 -6.23 -1.57
N ASP A 359 -4.76 -5.81 -1.81
CA ASP A 359 -5.72 -5.41 -0.78
C ASP A 359 -6.01 -6.57 0.18
N ALA A 360 -6.25 -7.78 -0.35
CA ALA A 360 -6.48 -8.97 0.47
C ALA A 360 -5.28 -9.30 1.38
N LEU A 361 -4.06 -9.20 0.87
CA LEU A 361 -2.83 -9.39 1.63
C LEU A 361 -2.65 -8.31 2.70
N GLY A 362 -2.92 -7.05 2.35
CA GLY A 362 -2.87 -5.91 3.27
C GLY A 362 -3.86 -6.07 4.43
N ALA A 363 -5.12 -6.40 4.12
CA ALA A 363 -6.15 -6.64 5.13
C ALA A 363 -5.78 -7.77 6.10
N VAL A 364 -5.32 -8.92 5.58
CA VAL A 364 -4.91 -10.06 6.39
C VAL A 364 -3.69 -9.73 7.26
N LYS A 365 -2.66 -9.09 6.69
CA LYS A 365 -1.48 -8.65 7.43
C LYS A 365 -1.84 -7.68 8.53
N GLY A 366 -2.65 -6.67 8.24
CA GLY A 366 -3.13 -5.70 9.24
C GLY A 366 -3.94 -6.35 10.36
N ALA A 367 -4.71 -7.40 10.05
CA ALA A 367 -5.45 -8.14 11.06
C ALA A 367 -4.56 -9.06 11.93
N TYR A 368 -3.45 -9.59 11.40
CA TYR A 368 -2.44 -10.25 12.24
C TYR A 368 -1.73 -9.29 13.19
N GLU A 369 -1.57 -8.02 12.79
CA GLU A 369 -0.92 -6.99 13.62
C GLU A 369 -1.84 -6.45 14.72
N LEU A 370 -3.08 -6.08 14.39
CA LEU A 370 -3.99 -5.38 15.31
C LEU A 370 -5.33 -6.09 15.56
N GLY A 371 -5.54 -7.26 14.99
CA GLY A 371 -6.81 -7.97 15.04
C GLY A 371 -7.82 -7.52 13.98
N TYR A 372 -9.02 -8.08 14.05
CA TYR A 372 -10.13 -7.78 13.15
C TYR A 372 -11.42 -7.44 13.91
N THR A 373 -12.36 -6.83 13.22
CA THR A 373 -13.65 -6.40 13.75
C THR A 373 -14.77 -6.58 12.72
N ASN A 374 -16.00 -6.22 13.06
CA ASN A 374 -17.12 -6.23 12.12
C ASN A 374 -16.84 -5.31 10.93
N GLY A 375 -17.05 -5.81 9.73
CA GLY A 375 -16.78 -5.10 8.48
C GLY A 375 -17.95 -4.26 7.97
N GLY A 376 -17.77 -3.73 6.75
CA GLY A 376 -18.80 -2.97 6.04
C GLY A 376 -19.22 -1.68 6.73
N GLY A 377 -18.33 -1.04 7.48
CA GLY A 377 -18.58 0.20 8.22
C GLY A 377 -19.31 0.02 9.56
N LYS A 378 -19.75 -1.19 9.91
CA LYS A 378 -20.49 -1.45 11.17
C LYS A 378 -19.68 -1.11 12.41
N ALA A 379 -18.40 -1.42 12.44
CA ALA A 379 -17.55 -1.18 13.60
C ALA A 379 -17.54 0.28 14.03
N LEU A 380 -17.37 1.22 13.10
CA LEU A 380 -17.42 2.66 13.38
C LEU A 380 -18.82 3.12 13.72
N LEU A 381 -19.82 2.66 12.97
CA LEU A 381 -21.23 3.01 13.20
C LEU A 381 -21.68 2.67 14.62
N GLU A 382 -21.42 1.45 15.09
CA GLU A 382 -21.85 0.97 16.40
C GLU A 382 -21.03 1.57 17.55
N ALA A 383 -19.70 1.67 17.38
CA ALA A 383 -18.81 2.15 18.43
C ALA A 383 -18.88 3.68 18.65
N SER A 384 -19.31 4.45 17.65
CA SER A 384 -19.47 5.90 17.77
C SER A 384 -20.67 6.32 18.65
N ASN A 385 -21.52 5.38 19.03
CA ASN A 385 -22.65 5.67 19.92
C ASN A 385 -22.18 6.29 21.24
N GLY A 386 -22.79 7.45 21.57
CA GLY A 386 -22.45 8.26 22.76
C GLY A 386 -21.37 9.31 22.50
N GLN A 387 -20.86 9.44 21.29
CA GLN A 387 -20.08 10.58 20.83
C GLN A 387 -20.99 11.71 20.33
N SER A 388 -20.43 12.84 19.90
CA SER A 388 -21.21 13.93 19.32
C SER A 388 -22.02 13.47 18.10
N GLU A 389 -23.18 14.08 17.86
CA GLU A 389 -24.01 13.74 16.68
C GLU A 389 -23.24 13.92 15.38
N ARG A 390 -22.39 14.93 15.30
CA ARG A 390 -21.51 15.20 14.17
C ARG A 390 -20.56 14.01 13.92
N PHE A 391 -19.88 13.54 14.96
CA PHE A 391 -18.96 12.42 14.86
C PHE A 391 -19.67 11.10 14.51
N GLN A 392 -20.86 10.88 15.08
CA GLN A 392 -21.69 9.72 14.71
C GLN A 392 -22.06 9.71 13.22
N ARG A 393 -22.45 10.87 12.63
CA ARG A 393 -22.74 10.96 11.19
C ARG A 393 -21.48 10.70 10.34
N ILE A 394 -20.31 11.17 10.77
CA ILE A 394 -19.03 10.86 10.11
C ILE A 394 -18.79 9.36 10.12
N CYS A 395 -18.90 8.70 11.28
CA CYS A 395 -18.67 7.27 11.43
C CYS A 395 -19.71 6.39 10.72
N ALA A 396 -20.92 6.89 10.50
CA ALA A 396 -21.98 6.20 9.77
C ALA A 396 -21.77 6.22 8.24
N SER A 397 -21.03 7.19 7.74
CA SER A 397 -20.92 7.47 6.29
C SER A 397 -20.43 6.29 5.44
N PRO A 398 -19.50 5.39 5.86
CA PRO A 398 -19.12 4.24 5.06
C PRO A 398 -20.27 3.24 4.88
N PHE A 399 -20.99 2.92 5.97
CA PHE A 399 -22.14 2.03 5.91
C PHE A 399 -23.28 2.63 5.06
N GLU A 400 -23.59 3.91 5.24
CA GLU A 400 -24.60 4.61 4.45
C GLU A 400 -24.24 4.63 2.96
N GLN A 401 -22.94 4.80 2.62
CA GLN A 401 -22.51 4.76 1.23
C GLN A 401 -22.69 3.36 0.63
N ILE A 402 -22.42 2.29 1.38
CA ILE A 402 -22.68 0.91 0.94
C ILE A 402 -24.17 0.72 0.67
N CYS A 403 -25.05 1.17 1.56
CA CYS A 403 -26.50 1.11 1.36
C CYS A 403 -26.94 1.93 0.13
N LYS A 404 -26.33 3.11 -0.07
CA LYS A 404 -26.60 3.95 -1.24
C LYS A 404 -26.18 3.27 -2.55
N ASN A 405 -25.02 2.63 -2.57
CA ASN A 405 -24.54 1.88 -3.74
C ASN A 405 -25.45 0.69 -4.05
N ALA A 406 -26.02 0.05 -3.03
CA ALA A 406 -26.98 -1.03 -3.16
C ALA A 406 -28.41 -0.56 -3.56
N GLY A 407 -28.72 0.73 -3.37
CA GLY A 407 -30.07 1.28 -3.58
C GLY A 407 -31.11 0.81 -2.55
N LYS A 408 -30.66 0.22 -1.45
CA LYS A 408 -31.48 -0.29 -0.33
C LYS A 408 -30.68 -0.39 0.94
N GLU A 409 -31.35 -0.52 2.07
CA GLU A 409 -30.68 -0.93 3.30
C GLU A 409 -30.09 -2.33 3.17
N VAL A 410 -28.84 -2.49 3.61
CA VAL A 410 -28.08 -3.74 3.45
C VAL A 410 -27.84 -4.35 4.82
N GLU A 411 -28.18 -5.63 4.95
CA GLU A 411 -27.76 -6.43 6.09
C GLU A 411 -26.33 -6.94 5.83
N ILE A 412 -25.39 -6.48 6.65
CA ILE A 412 -23.98 -6.92 6.57
C ILE A 412 -23.87 -8.26 7.33
N PRO A 413 -23.43 -9.34 6.69
CA PRO A 413 -23.30 -10.63 7.35
C PRO A 413 -22.14 -10.62 8.37
N ASP A 414 -22.20 -11.48 9.38
CA ASP A 414 -21.16 -11.62 10.41
C ASP A 414 -19.81 -12.10 9.84
N THR A 415 -19.82 -12.69 8.64
CA THR A 415 -18.62 -13.07 7.89
C THR A 415 -17.94 -11.91 7.19
N CYS A 416 -18.59 -10.73 7.09
CA CYS A 416 -17.97 -9.52 6.61
C CYS A 416 -17.17 -8.90 7.76
N ILE A 417 -15.87 -9.07 7.73
CA ILE A 417 -14.93 -8.64 8.77
C ILE A 417 -13.80 -7.80 8.16
N ASP A 418 -13.44 -6.73 8.83
CA ASP A 418 -12.39 -5.81 8.41
C ASP A 418 -11.20 -5.87 9.37
N SER A 419 -9.99 -5.68 8.87
CA SER A 419 -8.82 -5.44 9.70
C SER A 419 -9.06 -4.21 10.59
N PHE A 420 -8.83 -4.33 11.89
CA PHE A 420 -8.94 -3.18 12.79
C PHE A 420 -7.92 -2.09 12.44
N LYS A 421 -6.75 -2.48 11.90
CA LYS A 421 -5.75 -1.55 11.39
C LYS A 421 -6.32 -0.70 10.26
N THR A 422 -7.01 -1.30 9.30
CA THR A 422 -7.67 -0.61 8.19
C THR A 422 -8.73 0.37 8.70
N VAL A 423 -9.62 -0.06 9.60
CA VAL A 423 -10.66 0.79 10.18
C VAL A 423 -10.06 1.99 10.90
N LYS A 424 -9.02 1.76 11.70
CA LYS A 424 -8.33 2.79 12.48
C LYS A 424 -7.65 3.83 11.58
N HIS A 425 -6.83 3.39 10.65
CA HIS A 425 -6.07 4.30 9.79
C HIS A 425 -6.96 5.05 8.81
N SER A 426 -8.03 4.42 8.29
CA SER A 426 -9.02 5.11 7.45
C SER A 426 -9.61 6.33 8.16
N LEU A 427 -10.03 6.20 9.42
CA LEU A 427 -10.59 7.32 10.15
C LEU A 427 -9.53 8.36 10.56
N LEU A 428 -8.36 7.94 11.05
CA LEU A 428 -7.30 8.86 11.49
C LEU A 428 -6.75 9.70 10.33
N ASN A 429 -6.51 9.09 9.17
CA ASN A 429 -5.99 9.78 8.00
C ASN A 429 -7.03 10.76 7.42
N ALA A 430 -8.31 10.35 7.42
CA ALA A 430 -9.41 11.23 7.04
C ALA A 430 -9.53 12.44 7.97
N ILE A 431 -9.46 12.25 9.30
CA ILE A 431 -9.48 13.35 10.30
C ILE A 431 -8.25 14.26 10.08
N SER A 432 -7.07 13.69 9.94
CA SER A 432 -5.84 14.45 9.76
C SER A 432 -5.91 15.35 8.53
N THR A 433 -6.28 14.79 7.37
CA THR A 433 -6.38 15.52 6.10
C THR A 433 -7.54 16.53 6.13
N GLY A 434 -8.73 16.11 6.56
CA GLY A 434 -9.91 16.97 6.63
C GLY A 434 -9.68 18.17 7.53
N THR A 435 -9.13 17.98 8.73
CA THR A 435 -8.84 19.09 9.66
C THR A 435 -7.69 19.98 9.16
N SER A 436 -6.74 19.46 8.40
CA SER A 436 -5.70 20.29 7.76
C SER A 436 -6.29 21.23 6.72
N ILE A 437 -7.25 20.78 5.92
CA ILE A 437 -8.00 21.63 4.97
C ILE A 437 -8.80 22.69 5.73
N LEU A 438 -9.45 22.31 6.82
CA LEU A 438 -10.29 23.20 7.61
C LEU A 438 -9.50 24.26 8.38
N THR A 439 -8.27 23.97 8.77
CA THR A 439 -7.38 24.96 9.42
C THR A 439 -6.64 25.86 8.44
N ALA A 440 -6.73 25.61 7.13
CA ALA A 440 -6.10 26.44 6.12
C ALA A 440 -6.82 27.80 6.02
N GLU A 441 -6.07 28.89 6.26
CA GLU A 441 -6.58 30.26 6.11
C GLU A 441 -6.23 30.88 4.78
N ALA A 442 -5.21 30.37 4.09
CA ALA A 442 -4.82 30.82 2.76
C ALA A 442 -4.36 29.64 1.91
N ALA A 443 -4.62 29.72 0.62
CA ALA A 443 -4.09 28.82 -0.40
C ALA A 443 -3.23 29.61 -1.38
N LEU A 444 -2.00 29.13 -1.60
CA LEU A 444 -1.06 29.67 -2.58
C LEU A 444 -0.99 28.67 -3.73
N ILE A 445 -1.59 29.01 -4.85
CA ILE A 445 -1.73 28.13 -6.01
C ILE A 445 -0.85 28.68 -7.14
N GLU A 446 -0.03 27.85 -7.73
CA GLU A 446 0.76 28.17 -8.90
C GLU A 446 -0.10 28.00 -10.15
N GLU A 447 -0.38 29.10 -10.86
CA GLU A 447 -1.08 29.03 -12.15
C GLU A 447 -0.11 28.50 -13.19
N ARG A 448 -0.47 27.44 -13.89
CA ARG A 448 0.25 26.99 -15.09
C ARG A 448 -0.08 27.98 -16.21
N ASP A 449 0.95 28.47 -16.85
CA ASP A 449 0.74 29.25 -18.09
C ASP A 449 0.06 28.30 -19.10
N GLU A 450 -1.06 28.76 -19.67
CA GLU A 450 -1.73 28.05 -20.78
C GLU A 450 -0.80 28.19 -21.99
N ASP A 451 -0.05 27.13 -22.33
CA ASP A 451 0.64 26.98 -23.61
C ASP A 451 -0.30 26.38 -24.67
#